data_58b6be4436c8625b0a844f16451cbd7f
#
_entry.id   58b6be4436c8625b0a844f16451cbd7f
#
_cell.length_a   1.000
_cell.length_b   1.000
_cell.length_c   1.000
_cell.angle_alpha   90.00
_cell.angle_beta   90.00
_cell.angle_gamma   90.00
#
_symmetry.space_group_name_H-M   'P 1'
#
loop_
_entity.id
_entity.type
_entity.pdbx_description
1 polymer ?
#
loop_
_entity_poly.entity_id
_entity_poly.type
_entity_poly.pdbx_seq_one_letter_code
_entity_poly.pdbx_strand_id
1 'polypeptide(L)'
;DLNVGEMEGKIKEVFGGVPAVKTTGYKEYPLEYTEKVAYQEMQDTLITRSVLELILPKVTTVQSTYGDRLQKIKERLLVSAVNARFKAQGSRVSLSDNWYLSDKDHLVFSIDGEHGTEIKGKIVEVVSTLKQIREQGFCEPELARLKENAIKQLGKIYAVKSSEQWCEDFADLAISGERYVTDTLHNSWLASQIRGIESKELEALASKWFGRLSHVRAA
;
A
#
# COMPACT_ATOMS: atom_id res chain seq x y z
N ASP A 1 26.65 -24.76 -3.97
CA ASP A 1 26.34 -24.36 -5.36
C ASP A 1 25.24 -25.28 -5.88
N LEU A 2 24.12 -24.70 -6.29
CA LEU A 2 22.95 -25.44 -6.80
C LEU A 2 23.10 -25.62 -8.30
N ASN A 3 23.11 -26.88 -8.77
CA ASN A 3 23.07 -27.15 -10.21
C ASN A 3 21.64 -26.96 -10.72
N VAL A 4 21.39 -25.87 -11.45
CA VAL A 4 20.07 -25.48 -11.96
C VAL A 4 19.46 -26.59 -12.84
N GLY A 5 20.24 -27.21 -13.72
CA GLY A 5 19.75 -28.27 -14.61
C GLY A 5 19.35 -29.55 -13.87
N GLU A 6 20.11 -29.94 -12.85
CA GLU A 6 19.77 -31.08 -11.99
C GLU A 6 18.49 -30.82 -11.19
N MET A 7 18.34 -29.60 -10.66
CA MET A 7 17.16 -29.23 -9.90
C MET A 7 15.92 -29.16 -10.80
N GLU A 8 16.04 -28.61 -11.99
CA GLU A 8 14.94 -28.59 -12.97
C GLU A 8 14.51 -30.04 -13.35
N GLY A 9 15.47 -30.93 -13.52
CA GLY A 9 15.20 -32.35 -13.74
C GLY A 9 14.40 -32.98 -12.60
N LYS A 10 14.82 -32.77 -11.36
CA LYS A 10 14.11 -33.26 -10.17
C LYS A 10 12.69 -32.69 -10.04
N ILE A 11 12.50 -31.39 -10.31
CA ILE A 11 11.18 -30.77 -10.30
C ILE A 11 10.29 -31.42 -11.34
N LYS A 12 10.76 -31.62 -12.57
CA LYS A 12 10.00 -32.30 -13.63
C LYS A 12 9.68 -33.76 -13.28
N GLU A 13 10.62 -34.47 -12.66
CA GLU A 13 10.40 -35.86 -12.21
C GLU A 13 9.30 -35.94 -11.13
N VAL A 14 9.37 -35.10 -10.12
CA VAL A 14 8.42 -35.12 -9.00
C VAL A 14 7.05 -34.60 -9.39
N PHE A 15 6.96 -33.51 -10.13
CA PHE A 15 5.69 -32.82 -10.43
C PHE A 15 5.15 -33.10 -11.84
N GLY A 16 5.96 -33.67 -12.74
CA GLY A 16 5.53 -33.93 -14.13
C GLY A 16 4.42 -34.99 -14.24
N GLY A 17 4.28 -35.84 -13.22
CA GLY A 17 3.20 -36.83 -13.13
C GLY A 17 1.91 -36.32 -12.52
N VAL A 18 1.88 -35.08 -12.02
CA VAL A 18 0.67 -34.48 -11.45
C VAL A 18 -0.35 -34.23 -12.57
N PRO A 19 -1.54 -34.87 -12.56
CA PRO A 19 -2.50 -34.69 -13.63
C PRO A 19 -2.99 -33.24 -13.66
N ALA A 20 -3.03 -32.64 -14.85
CA ALA A 20 -3.66 -31.35 -15.07
C ALA A 20 -5.18 -31.49 -14.86
N VAL A 21 -5.62 -31.35 -13.64
CA VAL A 21 -7.05 -31.28 -13.33
C VAL A 21 -7.58 -29.95 -13.86
N LYS A 22 -8.65 -30.00 -14.70
CA LYS A 22 -9.42 -28.78 -14.98
C LYS A 22 -9.97 -28.29 -13.65
N THR A 23 -9.28 -27.34 -13.05
CA THR A 23 -9.84 -26.60 -11.91
C THR A 23 -11.09 -25.89 -12.42
N THR A 24 -12.21 -26.08 -11.77
CA THR A 24 -13.31 -25.11 -11.82
C THR A 24 -12.66 -23.79 -11.44
N GLY A 25 -12.60 -22.85 -12.37
CA GLY A 25 -11.85 -21.62 -12.18
C GLY A 25 -12.10 -20.98 -10.82
N TYR A 26 -11.14 -20.21 -10.34
CA TYR A 26 -11.26 -19.47 -9.08
C TYR A 26 -12.61 -18.77 -9.03
N LYS A 27 -13.40 -19.09 -8.01
CA LYS A 27 -14.72 -18.47 -7.84
C LYS A 27 -14.48 -17.11 -7.19
N GLU A 28 -14.61 -16.04 -7.99
CA GLU A 28 -14.59 -14.70 -7.46
C GLU A 28 -15.85 -14.46 -6.63
N TYR A 29 -15.68 -13.99 -5.41
CA TYR A 29 -16.74 -13.48 -4.57
C TYR A 29 -16.62 -11.96 -4.55
N PRO A 30 -17.40 -11.24 -5.40
CA PRO A 30 -17.33 -9.79 -5.43
C PRO A 30 -17.76 -9.24 -4.07
N LEU A 31 -16.89 -8.44 -3.48
CA LEU A 31 -17.23 -7.66 -2.30
C LEU A 31 -17.97 -6.40 -2.74
N GLU A 32 -19.24 -6.31 -2.42
CA GLU A 32 -20.00 -5.10 -2.61
C GLU A 32 -19.75 -4.16 -1.41
N TYR A 33 -19.13 -3.02 -1.69
CA TYR A 33 -19.05 -1.97 -0.70
C TYR A 33 -20.35 -1.19 -0.68
N THR A 34 -21.01 -1.17 0.45
CA THR A 34 -22.14 -0.26 0.66
C THR A 34 -21.62 1.18 0.80
N GLU A 35 -22.35 2.15 0.23
CA GLU A 35 -22.04 3.58 0.44
C GLU A 35 -22.26 4.04 1.89
N LYS A 36 -22.87 3.18 2.71
CA LYS A 36 -23.18 3.48 4.10
C LYS A 36 -21.92 3.25 4.96
N VAL A 37 -21.64 4.22 5.83
CA VAL A 37 -20.62 4.04 6.87
C VAL A 37 -21.08 2.92 7.79
N ALA A 38 -20.27 1.88 7.89
CA ALA A 38 -20.45 0.80 8.86
C ALA A 38 -19.61 1.12 10.09
N TYR A 39 -20.18 0.99 11.27
CA TYR A 39 -19.47 1.11 12.54
C TYR A 39 -19.51 -0.23 13.26
N GLN A 40 -18.36 -0.66 13.73
CA GLN A 40 -18.21 -1.85 14.55
C GLN A 40 -17.34 -1.53 15.75
N GLU A 41 -17.79 -1.91 16.93
CA GLU A 41 -17.05 -1.76 18.18
C GLU A 41 -16.76 -3.13 18.77
N MET A 42 -15.52 -3.31 19.25
CA MET A 42 -15.11 -4.48 20.02
C MET A 42 -14.55 -3.99 21.34
N GLN A 43 -15.03 -4.58 22.45
CA GLN A 43 -14.53 -4.34 23.79
C GLN A 43 -14.06 -5.66 24.39
N ASP A 44 -12.88 -5.63 25.00
CA ASP A 44 -12.34 -6.76 25.75
C ASP A 44 -11.60 -6.24 26.97
N THR A 45 -11.68 -6.96 28.09
CA THR A 45 -11.02 -6.61 29.34
C THR A 45 -9.48 -6.65 29.27
N LEU A 46 -8.94 -7.33 28.25
CA LEU A 46 -7.50 -7.43 27.99
C LEU A 46 -7.00 -6.25 27.13
N ILE A 47 -7.90 -5.47 26.54
CA ILE A 47 -7.54 -4.32 25.71
C ILE A 47 -7.22 -3.13 26.63
N THR A 48 -5.96 -2.73 26.66
CA THR A 48 -5.47 -1.63 27.49
C THR A 48 -5.44 -0.27 26.78
N ARG A 49 -5.72 -0.24 25.48
CA ARG A 49 -5.71 0.97 24.64
C ARG A 49 -6.93 1.01 23.74
N SER A 50 -7.40 2.21 23.47
CA SER A 50 -8.44 2.42 22.47
C SER A 50 -7.78 2.68 21.11
N VAL A 51 -8.17 1.90 20.11
CA VAL A 51 -7.74 2.09 18.71
C VAL A 51 -8.97 2.31 17.86
N LEU A 52 -8.96 3.37 17.05
CA LEU A 52 -9.98 3.58 16.03
C LEU A 52 -9.33 3.40 14.66
N GLU A 53 -9.92 2.55 13.84
CA GLU A 53 -9.53 2.36 12.45
C GLU A 53 -10.58 2.97 11.53
N LEU A 54 -10.14 3.88 10.65
CA LEU A 54 -10.95 4.40 9.55
C LEU A 54 -10.52 3.68 8.28
N ILE A 55 -11.36 2.78 7.81
CA ILE A 55 -11.08 1.91 6.66
C ILE A 55 -11.76 2.50 5.41
N LEU A 56 -10.96 2.81 4.41
CA LEU A 56 -11.41 3.33 3.12
C LEU A 56 -11.10 2.31 2.02
N PRO A 57 -12.12 1.82 1.31
CA PRO A 57 -11.88 0.91 0.21
C PRO A 57 -11.15 1.60 -0.95
N LYS A 58 -10.22 0.89 -1.55
CA LYS A 58 -9.44 1.32 -2.70
C LYS A 58 -9.45 0.21 -3.76
N VAL A 59 -9.49 0.59 -5.03
CA VAL A 59 -9.31 -0.37 -6.11
C VAL A 59 -7.84 -0.77 -6.16
N THR A 60 -7.59 -2.07 -6.18
CA THR A 60 -6.24 -2.64 -6.27
C THR A 60 -5.62 -2.31 -7.63
N THR A 61 -4.38 -1.86 -7.63
CA THR A 61 -3.59 -1.66 -8.85
C THR A 61 -2.67 -2.86 -9.03
N VAL A 62 -2.99 -3.75 -9.96
CA VAL A 62 -2.11 -4.87 -10.33
C VAL A 62 -0.93 -4.32 -11.12
N GLN A 63 0.30 -4.66 -10.71
CA GLN A 63 1.53 -4.13 -11.31
C GLN A 63 1.95 -4.96 -12.54
N SER A 64 1.15 -4.93 -13.61
CA SER A 64 1.43 -5.66 -14.85
C SER A 64 2.25 -4.87 -15.86
N THR A 65 2.22 -3.55 -15.78
CA THR A 65 2.94 -2.63 -16.67
C THR A 65 3.86 -1.69 -15.91
N TYR A 66 4.76 -1.03 -16.62
CA TYR A 66 5.59 0.05 -16.03
C TYR A 66 4.75 1.22 -15.52
N GLY A 67 3.64 1.52 -16.20
CA GLY A 67 2.68 2.54 -15.76
C GLY A 67 2.05 2.20 -14.41
N ASP A 68 1.62 0.95 -14.23
CA ASP A 68 1.04 0.48 -12.97
C ASP A 68 2.05 0.56 -11.82
N ARG A 69 3.32 0.21 -12.09
CA ARG A 69 4.41 0.33 -11.10
C ARG A 69 4.64 1.78 -10.69
N LEU A 70 4.65 2.69 -11.66
CA LEU A 70 4.77 4.12 -11.37
C LEU A 70 3.57 4.61 -10.57
N GLN A 71 2.36 4.15 -10.91
CA GLN A 71 1.16 4.47 -10.14
C GLN A 71 1.28 3.98 -8.68
N LYS A 72 1.73 2.74 -8.45
CA LYS A 72 1.93 2.20 -7.10
C LYS A 72 3.01 2.98 -6.32
N ILE A 73 4.04 3.49 -7.01
CA ILE A 73 5.02 4.37 -6.38
C ILE A 73 4.40 5.71 -5.97
N LYS A 74 3.56 6.33 -6.81
CA LYS A 74 2.81 7.54 -6.46
C LYS A 74 1.92 7.31 -5.24
N GLU A 75 1.26 6.18 -5.16
CA GLU A 75 0.46 5.76 -4.01
C GLU A 75 1.29 5.66 -2.74
N ARG A 76 2.43 4.98 -2.79
CA ARG A 76 3.36 4.88 -1.65
C ARG A 76 3.94 6.24 -1.25
N LEU A 77 4.23 7.11 -2.21
CA LEU A 77 4.68 8.48 -1.94
C LEU A 77 3.59 9.27 -1.20
N LEU A 78 2.34 9.18 -1.63
CA LEU A 78 1.22 9.84 -0.96
C LEU A 78 1.03 9.33 0.47
N VAL A 79 1.06 8.02 0.70
CA VAL A 79 0.99 7.43 2.05
C VAL A 79 2.15 7.94 2.91
N SER A 80 3.37 7.96 2.36
CA SER A 80 4.55 8.45 3.06
C SER A 80 4.45 9.95 3.40
N ALA A 81 3.89 10.75 2.49
CA ALA A 81 3.68 12.18 2.68
C ALA A 81 2.67 12.46 3.80
N VAL A 82 1.54 11.75 3.80
CA VAL A 82 0.52 11.86 4.85
C VAL A 82 1.11 11.50 6.21
N ASN A 83 1.81 10.37 6.29
CA ASN A 83 2.47 9.93 7.53
C ASN A 83 3.56 10.92 8.01
N ALA A 84 4.30 11.52 7.09
CA ALA A 84 5.31 12.53 7.44
C ALA A 84 4.67 13.75 8.09
N ARG A 85 3.49 14.18 7.64
CA ARG A 85 2.75 15.31 8.24
C ARG A 85 2.22 14.96 9.63
N PHE A 86 1.62 13.78 9.81
CA PHE A 86 1.20 13.33 11.16
C PHE A 86 2.37 13.26 12.12
N LYS A 87 3.50 12.71 11.66
CA LYS A 87 4.73 12.66 12.48
C LYS A 87 5.25 14.05 12.85
N ALA A 88 5.22 15.00 11.91
CA ALA A 88 5.64 16.38 12.16
C ALA A 88 4.75 17.09 13.20
N GLN A 89 3.49 16.72 13.29
CA GLN A 89 2.53 17.22 14.28
C GLN A 89 2.63 16.49 15.63
N GLY A 90 3.53 15.50 15.76
CA GLY A 90 3.62 14.67 16.95
C GLY A 90 2.42 13.73 17.14
N SER A 91 1.68 13.47 16.06
CA SER A 91 0.47 12.66 16.09
C SER A 91 0.78 11.16 16.19
N ARG A 92 -0.10 10.42 16.88
CA ARG A 92 -0.11 8.95 16.90
C ARG A 92 -1.05 8.37 15.85
N VAL A 93 -1.32 9.11 14.79
CA VAL A 93 -2.09 8.65 13.64
C VAL A 93 -1.14 8.09 12.60
N SER A 94 -1.49 6.97 12.01
CA SER A 94 -0.78 6.39 10.87
C SER A 94 -1.74 6.02 9.75
N LEU A 95 -1.28 6.16 8.52
CA LEU A 95 -1.96 5.69 7.32
C LEU A 95 -1.20 4.48 6.76
N SER A 96 -1.89 3.39 6.50
CA SER A 96 -1.37 2.23 5.80
C SER A 96 -2.17 1.93 4.54
N ASP A 97 -1.51 1.35 3.55
CA ASP A 97 -2.10 0.81 2.33
C ASP A 97 -2.05 -0.72 2.46
N ASN A 98 -3.15 -1.33 2.87
CA ASN A 98 -3.23 -2.74 3.19
C ASN A 98 -3.95 -3.50 2.08
N TRP A 99 -3.32 -4.56 1.60
CA TRP A 99 -3.97 -5.54 0.76
C TRP A 99 -4.77 -6.50 1.65
N TYR A 100 -6.06 -6.61 1.42
CA TYR A 100 -6.95 -7.42 2.26
C TYR A 100 -7.51 -8.63 1.55
N LEU A 101 -7.86 -8.48 0.26
CA LEU A 101 -8.41 -9.54 -0.59
C LEU A 101 -7.96 -9.29 -2.03
N SER A 102 -7.93 -10.32 -2.85
CA SER A 102 -7.31 -10.35 -4.18
C SER A 102 -7.58 -9.16 -5.11
N ASP A 103 -8.74 -8.51 -4.96
CA ASP A 103 -9.19 -7.40 -5.81
C ASP A 103 -9.44 -6.08 -5.03
N LYS A 104 -9.21 -6.09 -3.71
CA LYS A 104 -9.56 -4.96 -2.84
C LYS A 104 -8.43 -4.58 -1.90
N ASP A 105 -7.88 -3.41 -2.12
CA ASP A 105 -6.98 -2.74 -1.19
C ASP A 105 -7.78 -1.81 -0.26
N HIS A 106 -7.22 -1.54 0.90
CA HIS A 106 -7.80 -0.62 1.87
C HIS A 106 -6.75 0.37 2.33
N LEU A 107 -7.16 1.63 2.42
CA LEU A 107 -6.43 2.64 3.16
C LEU A 107 -6.96 2.63 4.59
N VAL A 108 -6.09 2.41 5.54
CA VAL A 108 -6.46 2.32 6.96
C VAL A 108 -5.75 3.43 7.72
N PHE A 109 -6.52 4.35 8.30
CA PHE A 109 -6.03 5.27 9.31
C PHE A 109 -6.17 4.59 10.66
N SER A 110 -5.07 4.27 11.30
CA SER A 110 -5.04 3.78 12.69
C SER A 110 -4.78 4.94 13.63
N ILE A 111 -5.69 5.15 14.56
CA ILE A 111 -5.70 6.25 15.53
C ILE A 111 -5.60 5.64 16.92
N ASP A 112 -4.45 5.78 17.56
CA ASP A 112 -4.24 5.37 18.94
C ASP A 112 -4.62 6.49 19.92
N GLY A 113 -5.37 6.13 20.97
CA GLY A 113 -5.72 7.03 22.07
C GLY A 113 -5.88 6.30 23.38
N GLU A 114 -5.65 7.00 24.49
CA GLU A 114 -5.90 6.46 25.84
C GLU A 114 -7.38 6.56 26.20
N HIS A 115 -8.08 7.58 25.68
CA HIS A 115 -9.48 7.85 25.95
C HIS A 115 -10.25 8.26 24.71
N GLY A 116 -11.57 8.02 24.68
CA GLY A 116 -12.44 8.35 23.56
C GLY A 116 -12.46 9.83 23.16
N THR A 117 -12.24 10.76 24.11
CA THR A 117 -12.14 12.20 23.82
C THR A 117 -10.88 12.54 23.03
N GLU A 118 -9.77 11.84 23.29
CA GLU A 118 -8.52 11.98 22.53
C GLU A 118 -8.71 11.52 21.09
N ILE A 119 -9.38 10.38 20.91
CA ILE A 119 -9.69 9.84 19.56
C ILE A 119 -10.52 10.82 18.74
N LYS A 120 -11.54 11.46 19.33
CA LYS A 120 -12.33 12.50 18.64
C LYS A 120 -11.44 13.66 18.14
N GLY A 121 -10.53 14.14 18.97
CA GLY A 121 -9.56 15.17 18.58
C GLY A 121 -8.68 14.73 17.41
N LYS A 122 -8.24 13.47 17.41
CA LYS A 122 -7.42 12.91 16.34
C LYS A 122 -8.16 12.72 15.03
N ILE A 123 -9.46 12.43 15.04
CA ILE A 123 -10.29 12.41 13.84
C ILE A 123 -10.30 13.79 13.16
N VAL A 124 -10.49 14.86 13.96
CA VAL A 124 -10.44 16.23 13.45
C VAL A 124 -9.07 16.55 12.84
N GLU A 125 -7.99 16.09 13.48
CA GLU A 125 -6.63 16.22 12.97
C GLU A 125 -6.45 15.51 11.62
N VAL A 126 -6.95 14.28 11.49
CA VAL A 126 -6.93 13.53 10.22
C VAL A 126 -7.64 14.34 9.12
N VAL A 127 -8.87 14.73 9.37
CA VAL A 127 -9.68 15.47 8.39
C VAL A 127 -9.03 16.80 7.99
N SER A 128 -8.50 17.54 8.96
CA SER A 128 -7.84 18.84 8.69
C SER A 128 -6.54 18.66 7.89
N THR A 129 -5.72 17.66 8.22
CA THR A 129 -4.48 17.35 7.49
C THR A 129 -4.78 16.94 6.05
N LEU A 130 -5.78 16.08 5.84
CA LEU A 130 -6.16 15.66 4.48
C LEU A 130 -6.77 16.83 3.68
N LYS A 131 -7.52 17.71 4.32
CA LYS A 131 -8.02 18.93 3.69
C LYS A 131 -6.87 19.84 3.25
N GLN A 132 -5.88 20.06 4.10
CA GLN A 132 -4.68 20.83 3.74
C GLN A 132 -3.94 20.22 2.55
N ILE A 133 -3.76 18.88 2.51
CA ILE A 133 -3.12 18.21 1.39
C ILE A 133 -3.89 18.44 0.08
N ARG A 134 -5.22 18.39 0.13
CA ARG A 134 -6.05 18.61 -1.07
C ARG A 134 -6.06 20.05 -1.56
N GLU A 135 -6.01 21.02 -0.65
CA GLU A 135 -6.14 22.45 -0.97
C GLU A 135 -4.80 23.12 -1.25
N GLN A 136 -3.74 22.71 -0.56
CA GLN A 136 -2.43 23.35 -0.59
C GLN A 136 -1.33 22.48 -1.23
N GLY A 137 -1.63 21.20 -1.43
CA GLY A 137 -0.67 20.25 -1.99
C GLY A 137 0.54 20.01 -1.11
N PHE A 138 1.67 19.75 -1.78
CA PHE A 138 2.97 19.51 -1.16
C PHE A 138 3.96 20.59 -1.57
N CYS A 139 4.66 21.19 -0.61
CA CYS A 139 5.71 22.14 -0.93
C CYS A 139 6.93 21.42 -1.54
N GLU A 140 7.69 22.13 -2.37
CA GLU A 140 8.82 21.56 -3.12
C GLU A 140 9.86 20.86 -2.22
N PRO A 141 10.29 21.42 -1.06
CA PRO A 141 11.23 20.73 -0.17
C PRO A 141 10.68 19.43 0.42
N GLU A 142 9.37 19.39 0.73
CA GLU A 142 8.69 18.18 1.23
C GLU A 142 8.68 17.09 0.15
N LEU A 143 8.28 17.46 -1.05
CA LEU A 143 8.21 16.55 -2.20
C LEU A 143 9.61 16.03 -2.58
N ALA A 144 10.61 16.89 -2.62
CA ALA A 144 11.99 16.50 -2.93
C ALA A 144 12.52 15.47 -1.93
N ARG A 145 12.29 15.66 -0.62
CA ARG A 145 12.68 14.71 0.43
C ARG A 145 11.97 13.36 0.28
N LEU A 146 10.68 13.37 -0.04
CA LEU A 146 9.91 12.14 -0.27
C LEU A 146 10.42 11.36 -1.47
N LYS A 147 10.69 12.04 -2.59
CA LYS A 147 11.27 11.44 -3.80
C LYS A 147 12.64 10.84 -3.53
N GLU A 148 13.51 11.56 -2.83
CA GLU A 148 14.84 11.08 -2.48
C GLU A 148 14.77 9.82 -1.60
N ASN A 149 13.91 9.80 -0.61
CA ASN A 149 13.70 8.62 0.23
C ASN A 149 13.18 7.43 -0.59
N ALA A 150 12.22 7.65 -1.50
CA ALA A 150 11.71 6.60 -2.37
C ALA A 150 12.81 6.02 -3.29
N ILE A 151 13.64 6.88 -3.87
CA ILE A 151 14.78 6.46 -4.72
C ILE A 151 15.81 5.66 -3.90
N LYS A 152 16.10 6.09 -2.68
CA LYS A 152 16.99 5.34 -1.76
C LYS A 152 16.43 3.95 -1.43
N GLN A 153 15.12 3.82 -1.30
CA GLN A 153 14.47 2.52 -1.05
C GLN A 153 14.56 1.59 -2.27
N LEU A 154 14.45 2.11 -3.49
CA LEU A 154 14.65 1.29 -4.69
C LEU A 154 16.02 0.60 -4.70
N GLY A 155 17.07 1.28 -4.27
CA GLY A 155 18.41 0.71 -4.16
C GLY A 155 18.53 -0.40 -3.11
N LYS A 156 17.69 -0.40 -2.08
CA LYS A 156 17.72 -1.41 -1.00
C LYS A 156 16.98 -2.69 -1.34
N ILE A 157 15.97 -2.64 -2.20
CA ILE A 157 15.16 -3.80 -2.59
C ILE A 157 16.01 -4.91 -3.23
N TYR A 158 17.16 -4.54 -3.80
CA TYR A 158 18.12 -5.46 -4.42
C TYR A 158 19.37 -5.72 -3.56
N ALA A 159 19.39 -5.28 -2.30
CA ALA A 159 20.40 -5.74 -1.35
C ALA A 159 20.25 -7.27 -1.21
N VAL A 160 21.37 -7.94 -1.06
CA VAL A 160 21.52 -9.41 -1.07
C VAL A 160 20.36 -10.09 -0.35
N LYS A 161 19.40 -10.62 -1.13
CA LYS A 161 18.29 -11.42 -0.61
C LYS A 161 18.78 -12.85 -0.40
N SER A 162 18.34 -13.49 0.67
CA SER A 162 18.52 -14.93 0.85
C SER A 162 17.68 -15.71 -0.18
N SER A 163 18.04 -16.99 -0.41
CA SER A 163 17.26 -17.85 -1.30
C SER A 163 15.80 -17.98 -0.85
N GLU A 164 15.56 -17.99 0.45
CA GLU A 164 14.23 -18.03 1.04
C GLU A 164 13.40 -16.78 0.65
N GLN A 165 13.97 -15.60 0.82
CA GLN A 165 13.34 -14.35 0.40
C GLN A 165 13.03 -14.27 -1.09
N TRP A 166 13.93 -14.84 -1.93
CA TRP A 166 13.67 -14.96 -3.35
C TRP A 166 12.50 -15.90 -3.66
N CYS A 167 12.40 -17.04 -2.96
CA CYS A 167 11.28 -17.96 -3.13
C CYS A 167 9.95 -17.32 -2.72
N GLU A 168 9.91 -16.60 -1.60
CA GLU A 168 8.73 -15.86 -1.16
C GLU A 168 8.31 -14.81 -2.19
N ASP A 169 9.24 -13.97 -2.67
CA ASP A 169 8.96 -12.97 -3.68
C ASP A 169 8.39 -13.59 -4.98
N PHE A 170 8.95 -14.70 -5.43
CA PHE A 170 8.45 -15.38 -6.64
C PHE A 170 7.08 -16.02 -6.42
N ALA A 171 6.82 -16.57 -5.23
CA ALA A 171 5.50 -17.09 -4.88
C ALA A 171 4.46 -15.98 -4.86
N ASP A 172 4.77 -14.84 -4.24
CA ASP A 172 3.89 -13.67 -4.20
C ASP A 172 3.60 -13.11 -5.60
N LEU A 173 4.62 -13.02 -6.46
CA LEU A 173 4.46 -12.61 -7.86
C LEU A 173 3.56 -13.57 -8.64
N ALA A 174 3.71 -14.88 -8.41
CA ALA A 174 2.90 -15.89 -9.07
C ALA A 174 1.43 -15.82 -8.62
N ILE A 175 1.19 -15.57 -7.32
CA ILE A 175 -0.16 -15.46 -6.74
C ILE A 175 -0.83 -14.14 -7.18
N SER A 176 -0.08 -13.03 -7.16
CA SER A 176 -0.61 -11.71 -7.51
C SER A 176 -0.79 -11.48 -9.01
N GLY A 177 -0.19 -12.35 -9.86
CA GLY A 177 -0.14 -12.16 -11.31
C GLY A 177 0.78 -11.02 -11.75
N GLU A 178 1.60 -10.48 -10.85
CA GLU A 178 2.56 -9.44 -11.15
C GLU A 178 3.76 -10.00 -11.94
N ARG A 179 4.33 -9.16 -12.81
CA ARG A 179 5.51 -9.56 -13.58
C ARG A 179 6.79 -9.27 -12.81
N TYR A 180 7.68 -10.25 -12.76
CA TYR A 180 9.02 -10.05 -12.27
C TYR A 180 9.84 -9.14 -13.19
N VAL A 181 10.57 -8.20 -12.60
CA VAL A 181 11.47 -7.29 -13.32
C VAL A 181 12.81 -7.29 -12.62
N THR A 182 13.83 -7.80 -13.30
CA THR A 182 15.18 -8.07 -12.76
C THR A 182 16.15 -6.91 -12.84
N ASP A 183 15.83 -5.76 -13.43
CA ASP A 183 16.88 -4.99 -14.07
C ASP A 183 17.33 -3.74 -13.29
N THR A 184 18.65 -3.54 -13.19
CA THR A 184 19.28 -2.27 -12.78
C THR A 184 18.84 -1.10 -13.67
N LEU A 185 18.58 -1.36 -14.97
CA LEU A 185 18.00 -0.37 -15.90
C LEU A 185 16.59 0.02 -15.48
N HIS A 186 15.80 -0.91 -14.97
CA HIS A 186 14.47 -0.63 -14.45
C HIS A 186 14.52 0.34 -13.27
N ASN A 187 15.45 0.16 -12.34
CA ASN A 187 15.62 1.05 -11.20
C ASN A 187 16.06 2.45 -11.61
N SER A 188 16.94 2.57 -12.59
CA SER A 188 17.36 3.87 -13.09
C SER A 188 16.23 4.60 -13.79
N TRP A 189 15.40 3.86 -14.54
CA TRP A 189 14.19 4.39 -15.17
C TRP A 189 13.18 4.83 -14.10
N LEU A 190 12.87 3.97 -13.11
CA LEU A 190 11.97 4.33 -12.02
C LEU A 190 12.46 5.55 -11.24
N ALA A 191 13.74 5.63 -10.92
CA ALA A 191 14.32 6.77 -10.25
C ALA A 191 14.15 8.06 -11.07
N SER A 192 14.30 7.98 -12.39
CA SER A 192 14.04 9.11 -13.31
C SER A 192 12.56 9.53 -13.26
N GLN A 193 11.63 8.56 -13.32
CA GLN A 193 10.20 8.84 -13.25
C GLN A 193 9.81 9.45 -11.90
N ILE A 194 10.35 8.93 -10.78
CA ILE A 194 10.10 9.48 -9.44
C ILE A 194 10.53 10.95 -9.36
N ARG A 195 11.68 11.30 -9.93
CA ARG A 195 12.12 12.71 -9.99
C ARG A 195 11.14 13.61 -10.73
N GLY A 196 10.51 13.08 -11.78
CA GLY A 196 9.53 13.78 -12.61
C GLY A 196 8.14 13.94 -11.99
N ILE A 197 7.81 13.24 -10.89
CA ILE A 197 6.48 13.34 -10.26
C ILE A 197 6.24 14.77 -9.75
N GLU A 198 5.12 15.36 -10.14
CA GLU A 198 4.72 16.70 -9.71
C GLU A 198 3.77 16.67 -8.51
N SER A 199 3.74 17.76 -7.71
CA SER A 199 2.79 17.91 -6.58
C SER A 199 1.34 17.70 -7.02
N LYS A 200 0.97 18.25 -8.18
CA LYS A 200 -0.38 18.12 -8.74
C LYS A 200 -0.84 16.67 -8.97
N GLU A 201 0.07 15.76 -9.28
CA GLU A 201 -0.27 14.35 -9.47
C GLU A 201 -0.64 13.69 -8.14
N LEU A 202 0.09 14.02 -7.07
CA LEU A 202 -0.21 13.54 -5.71
C LEU A 202 -1.47 14.20 -5.14
N GLU A 203 -1.73 15.47 -5.45
CA GLU A 203 -2.95 16.19 -5.10
C GLU A 203 -4.19 15.57 -5.77
N ALA A 204 -4.08 15.24 -7.05
CA ALA A 204 -5.15 14.54 -7.77
C ALA A 204 -5.44 13.17 -7.17
N LEU A 205 -4.39 12.43 -6.80
CA LEU A 205 -4.50 11.13 -6.13
C LEU A 205 -5.12 11.28 -4.73
N ALA A 206 -4.69 12.25 -3.94
CA ALA A 206 -5.26 12.57 -2.64
C ALA A 206 -6.75 12.94 -2.75
N SER A 207 -7.12 13.72 -3.75
CA SER A 207 -8.51 14.09 -4.00
C SER A 207 -9.35 12.87 -4.37
N LYS A 208 -8.81 11.94 -5.16
CA LYS A 208 -9.47 10.69 -5.51
C LYS A 208 -9.68 9.80 -4.28
N TRP A 209 -8.68 9.66 -3.43
CA TRP A 209 -8.72 8.75 -2.29
C TRP A 209 -9.52 9.33 -1.10
N PHE A 210 -9.32 10.61 -0.80
CA PHE A 210 -9.85 11.24 0.41
C PHE A 210 -11.06 12.13 0.14
N GLY A 211 -11.50 12.26 -1.10
CA GLY A 211 -12.64 13.12 -1.45
C GLY A 211 -13.92 12.78 -0.68
N ARG A 212 -14.14 11.51 -0.38
CA ARG A 212 -15.31 11.04 0.39
C ARG A 212 -15.24 11.37 1.89
N LEU A 213 -14.03 11.54 2.44
CA LEU A 213 -13.87 11.89 3.86
C LEU A 213 -14.32 13.31 4.21
N SER A 214 -14.50 14.19 3.24
CA SER A 214 -15.01 15.53 3.46
C SER A 214 -16.45 15.55 4.02
N HIS A 215 -17.15 14.43 3.96
CA HIS A 215 -18.51 14.26 4.46
C HIS A 215 -18.58 13.58 5.84
N VAL A 216 -17.45 13.12 6.39
CA VAL A 216 -17.40 12.56 7.75
C VAL A 216 -17.52 13.72 8.74
N ARG A 217 -18.67 13.84 9.37
CA ARG A 217 -18.87 14.71 10.54
C ARG A 217 -18.61 13.87 11.78
N ALA A 218 -17.64 14.27 12.60
CA ALA A 218 -17.49 13.71 13.93
C ALA A 218 -18.71 14.16 14.76
N ALA A 219 -19.60 13.24 15.08
CA ALA A 219 -20.76 13.47 15.95
C ALA A 219 -20.34 13.54 17.42
#